data_7fcb1b6981c4f9d2a01f352ad3ce699f
#
_entry.id   7fcb1b6981c4f9d2a01f352ad3ce699f
#
_cell.length_a   1.000
_cell.length_b   1.000
_cell.length_c   1.000
_cell.angle_alpha   90.00
_cell.angle_beta   90.00
_cell.angle_gamma   90.00
#
_symmetry.space_group_name_H-M   'P 1'
#
loop_
_entity.id
_entity.type
_entity.pdbx_description
1 polymer ?
#
loop_
_entity_poly.entity_id
_entity_poly.type
_entity_poly.pdbx_seq_one_letter_code
_entity_poly.pdbx_strand_id
1 'polypeptide(L)'
;MGAYLIWGVLPFYLRLLHGVPAADVLAHRILWTVLVVVLLISGLKGWGHVRAALRQPRLLLMLLASAVCITINWGVYTWAILAGHAIDTSLGYFINPLVSVLFGVALLGERLGRLQWVAVGLAALGVAVLTIERGSLPLVSLALALSFGVYG
;
A
#
# COMPACT_ATOMS: atom_id res chain seq x y z
N MET A 1 -3.85 17.82 -4.62
CA MET A 1 -4.84 17.97 -3.53
C MET A 1 -6.01 16.99 -3.65
N GLY A 2 -6.70 16.86 -4.82
CA GLY A 2 -7.88 16.01 -4.97
C GLY A 2 -7.71 14.54 -4.60
N ALA A 3 -6.58 13.91 -4.96
CA ALA A 3 -6.32 12.52 -4.64
C ALA A 3 -6.33 12.23 -3.13
N TYR A 4 -5.73 13.11 -2.33
CA TYR A 4 -5.70 12.95 -0.87
C TYR A 4 -7.07 13.10 -0.22
N LEU A 5 -7.97 13.93 -0.79
CA LEU A 5 -9.36 14.03 -0.33
C LEU A 5 -10.11 12.73 -0.60
N ILE A 6 -9.96 12.15 -1.79
CA ILE A 6 -10.58 10.86 -2.14
C ILE A 6 -10.08 9.76 -1.19
N TRP A 7 -8.76 9.71 -0.93
CA TRP A 7 -8.17 8.71 -0.03
C TRP A 7 -8.61 8.90 1.42
N GLY A 8 -8.80 10.16 1.87
CA GLY A 8 -9.31 10.46 3.21
C GLY A 8 -10.76 10.03 3.43
N VAL A 9 -11.58 10.05 2.37
CA VAL A 9 -12.98 9.60 2.44
C VAL A 9 -13.13 8.08 2.31
N LEU A 10 -12.16 7.40 1.71
CA LEU A 10 -12.21 5.97 1.42
C LEU A 10 -12.51 5.08 2.66
N PRO A 11 -11.93 5.32 3.87
CA PRO A 11 -12.25 4.53 5.04
C PRO A 11 -13.72 4.64 5.46
N PHE A 12 -14.33 5.82 5.31
CA PHE A 12 -15.75 6.01 5.60
C PHE A 12 -16.63 5.24 4.62
N TYR A 13 -16.28 5.27 3.33
CA TYR A 13 -16.97 4.47 2.31
C TYR A 13 -16.86 2.97 2.60
N LEU A 14 -15.69 2.47 2.95
CA LEU A 14 -15.49 1.05 3.27
C LEU A 14 -16.31 0.64 4.52
N ARG A 15 -16.45 1.51 5.51
CA ARG A 15 -17.29 1.24 6.69
C ARG A 15 -18.78 1.07 6.36
N LEU A 16 -19.27 1.70 5.28
CA LEU A 16 -20.65 1.49 4.83
C LEU A 16 -20.87 0.09 4.24
N LEU A 17 -19.80 -0.60 3.86
CA LEU A 17 -19.83 -1.97 3.34
C LEU A 17 -19.75 -3.03 4.46
N HIS A 18 -20.20 -2.70 5.66
CA HIS A 18 -20.25 -3.64 6.79
C HIS A 18 -21.05 -4.90 6.40
N GLY A 19 -20.49 -6.08 6.66
CA GLY A 19 -21.09 -7.36 6.32
C GLY A 19 -20.70 -7.91 4.94
N VAL A 20 -20.00 -7.12 4.10
CA VAL A 20 -19.45 -7.63 2.84
C VAL A 20 -18.03 -8.16 3.10
N PRO A 21 -17.69 -9.40 2.67
CA PRO A 21 -16.34 -9.93 2.79
C PRO A 21 -15.31 -9.01 2.11
N ALA A 22 -14.16 -8.79 2.76
CA ALA A 22 -13.10 -7.96 2.21
C ALA A 22 -12.61 -8.44 0.82
N ALA A 23 -12.63 -9.76 0.61
CA ALA A 23 -12.28 -10.37 -0.68
C ALA A 23 -13.23 -9.94 -1.81
N ASP A 24 -14.53 -9.85 -1.55
CA ASP A 24 -15.53 -9.43 -2.55
C ASP A 24 -15.34 -7.95 -2.90
N VAL A 25 -15.11 -7.10 -1.90
CA VAL A 25 -14.82 -5.68 -2.11
C VAL A 25 -13.57 -5.52 -2.98
N LEU A 26 -12.52 -6.29 -2.70
CA LEU A 26 -11.28 -6.26 -3.45
C LEU A 26 -11.48 -6.78 -4.89
N ALA A 27 -12.20 -7.89 -5.06
CA ALA A 27 -12.50 -8.47 -6.36
C ALA A 27 -13.28 -7.50 -7.26
N HIS A 28 -14.34 -6.88 -6.73
CA HIS A 28 -15.10 -5.85 -7.45
C HIS A 28 -14.22 -4.65 -7.84
N ARG A 29 -13.37 -4.19 -6.94
CA ARG A 29 -12.45 -3.10 -7.21
C ARG A 29 -11.49 -3.43 -8.35
N ILE A 30 -10.88 -4.63 -8.35
CA ILE A 30 -9.99 -5.10 -9.42
C ILE A 30 -10.75 -5.17 -10.74
N LEU A 31 -11.93 -5.77 -10.76
CA LEU A 31 -12.76 -5.94 -11.96
C LEU A 31 -13.11 -4.59 -12.61
N TRP A 32 -13.62 -3.64 -11.80
CA TRP A 32 -13.95 -2.30 -12.30
C TRP A 32 -12.71 -1.52 -12.76
N THR A 33 -11.57 -1.68 -12.05
CA THR A 33 -10.32 -1.06 -12.48
C THR A 33 -9.86 -1.61 -13.82
N VAL A 34 -9.91 -2.93 -14.03
CA VAL A 34 -9.56 -3.54 -15.33
C VAL A 34 -10.47 -3.02 -16.44
N LEU A 35 -11.79 -2.95 -16.21
CA LEU A 35 -12.73 -2.42 -17.19
C LEU A 35 -12.37 -0.98 -17.59
N VAL A 36 -12.17 -0.10 -16.61
CA VAL A 36 -11.82 1.31 -16.85
C VAL A 36 -10.49 1.43 -17.59
N VAL A 37 -9.47 0.68 -17.18
CA VAL A 37 -8.15 0.70 -17.82
C VAL A 37 -8.22 0.20 -19.25
N VAL A 38 -8.97 -0.88 -19.52
CA VAL A 38 -9.19 -1.39 -20.90
C VAL A 38 -9.87 -0.33 -21.78
N LEU A 39 -10.92 0.34 -21.27
CA LEU A 39 -11.59 1.41 -22.00
C LEU A 39 -10.64 2.59 -22.27
N LEU A 40 -9.84 3.00 -21.29
CA LEU A 40 -8.87 4.07 -21.47
C LEU A 40 -7.78 3.71 -22.49
N ILE A 41 -7.21 2.51 -22.41
CA ILE A 41 -6.19 2.04 -23.37
C ILE A 41 -6.77 1.98 -24.79
N SER A 42 -8.04 1.54 -24.93
CA SER A 42 -8.73 1.47 -26.21
C SER A 42 -8.97 2.86 -26.79
N GLY A 43 -9.45 3.80 -25.95
CA GLY A 43 -9.69 5.19 -26.38
C GLY A 43 -8.41 5.93 -26.76
N LEU A 44 -7.32 5.70 -26.03
CA LEU A 44 -6.00 6.30 -26.28
C LEU A 44 -5.17 5.55 -27.33
N LYS A 45 -5.72 4.48 -27.92
CA LYS A 45 -5.02 3.59 -28.89
C LYS A 45 -3.69 3.04 -28.35
N GLY A 46 -3.60 2.82 -27.02
CA GLY A 46 -2.39 2.43 -26.30
C GLY A 46 -2.01 0.95 -26.39
N TRP A 47 -2.76 0.11 -27.10
CA TRP A 47 -2.53 -1.34 -27.20
C TRP A 47 -1.14 -1.74 -27.73
N GLY A 48 -0.50 -0.87 -28.51
CA GLY A 48 0.88 -1.08 -28.97
C GLY A 48 1.87 -1.18 -27.81
N HIS A 49 1.77 -0.29 -26.85
CA HIS A 49 2.62 -0.27 -25.65
C HIS A 49 2.37 -1.51 -24.77
N VAL A 50 1.10 -1.91 -24.62
CA VAL A 50 0.74 -3.12 -23.86
C VAL A 50 1.35 -4.36 -24.52
N ARG A 51 1.23 -4.52 -25.84
CA ARG A 51 1.83 -5.64 -26.58
C ARG A 51 3.35 -5.66 -26.47
N ALA A 52 3.99 -4.48 -26.51
CA ALA A 52 5.44 -4.36 -26.35
C ALA A 52 5.87 -4.80 -24.94
N ALA A 53 5.14 -4.39 -23.90
CA ALA A 53 5.39 -4.81 -22.52
C ALA A 53 5.19 -6.32 -22.34
N LEU A 54 4.12 -6.90 -22.91
CA LEU A 54 3.83 -8.34 -22.85
C LEU A 54 4.92 -9.22 -23.50
N ARG A 55 5.72 -8.67 -24.40
CA ARG A 55 6.84 -9.38 -25.05
C ARG A 55 8.12 -9.38 -24.21
N GLN A 56 8.14 -8.67 -23.08
CA GLN A 56 9.31 -8.55 -22.23
C GLN A 56 9.10 -9.34 -20.93
N PRO A 57 9.57 -10.61 -20.86
CA PRO A 57 9.28 -11.48 -19.70
C PRO A 57 9.82 -10.93 -18.37
N ARG A 58 10.97 -10.25 -18.42
CA ARG A 58 11.55 -9.64 -17.23
C ARG A 58 10.67 -8.50 -16.69
N LEU A 59 10.16 -7.65 -17.58
CA LEU A 59 9.22 -6.58 -17.23
C LEU A 59 7.91 -7.16 -16.66
N LEU A 60 7.38 -8.21 -17.30
CA LEU A 60 6.17 -8.89 -16.81
C LEU A 60 6.36 -9.46 -15.41
N LEU A 61 7.50 -10.08 -15.13
CA LEU A 61 7.80 -10.61 -13.80
C LEU A 61 7.83 -9.50 -12.74
N MET A 62 8.48 -8.37 -13.06
CA MET A 62 8.51 -7.22 -12.17
C MET A 62 7.11 -6.62 -11.93
N LEU A 63 6.32 -6.47 -12.99
CA LEU A 63 4.95 -5.98 -12.89
C LEU A 63 4.06 -6.92 -12.09
N LEU A 64 4.22 -8.24 -12.28
CA LEU A 64 3.48 -9.25 -11.53
C LEU A 64 3.85 -9.21 -10.04
N ALA A 65 5.13 -9.15 -9.71
CA ALA A 65 5.59 -9.04 -8.33
C ALA A 65 5.03 -7.78 -7.65
N SER A 66 5.11 -6.65 -8.33
CA SER A 66 4.55 -5.37 -7.89
C SER A 66 3.02 -5.46 -7.69
N ALA A 67 2.30 -6.07 -8.64
CA ALA A 67 0.86 -6.27 -8.55
C ALA A 67 0.46 -7.17 -7.37
N VAL A 68 1.22 -8.22 -7.10
CA VAL A 68 1.00 -9.09 -5.94
C VAL A 68 1.20 -8.32 -4.64
N CYS A 69 2.31 -7.59 -4.51
CA CYS A 69 2.59 -6.79 -3.30
C CYS A 69 1.48 -5.77 -3.04
N ILE A 70 1.06 -5.02 -4.05
CA ILE A 70 0.01 -4.01 -3.86
C ILE A 70 -1.37 -4.64 -3.61
N THR A 71 -1.66 -5.81 -4.18
CA THR A 71 -2.90 -6.53 -3.92
C THR A 71 -2.95 -7.03 -2.47
N ILE A 72 -1.86 -7.57 -1.94
CA ILE A 72 -1.74 -7.96 -0.54
C ILE A 72 -1.94 -6.73 0.36
N ASN A 73 -1.25 -5.62 0.07
CA ASN A 73 -1.40 -4.38 0.83
C ASN A 73 -2.86 -3.92 0.89
N TRP A 74 -3.54 -3.84 -0.26
CA TRP A 74 -4.94 -3.43 -0.30
C TRP A 74 -5.90 -4.44 0.34
N GLY A 75 -5.59 -5.72 0.26
CA GLY A 75 -6.34 -6.77 0.94
C GLY A 75 -6.28 -6.61 2.46
N VAL A 76 -5.08 -6.44 3.01
CA VAL A 76 -4.87 -6.19 4.45
C VAL A 76 -5.55 -4.89 4.86
N TYR A 77 -5.42 -3.81 4.08
CA TYR A 77 -6.06 -2.53 4.36
C TYR A 77 -7.58 -2.65 4.41
N THR A 78 -8.18 -3.24 3.38
CA THR A 78 -9.65 -3.38 3.29
C THR A 78 -10.17 -4.24 4.43
N TRP A 79 -9.52 -5.36 4.70
CA TRP A 79 -9.87 -6.23 5.83
C TRP A 79 -9.78 -5.48 7.15
N ALA A 80 -8.68 -4.75 7.40
CA ALA A 80 -8.47 -4.04 8.64
C ALA A 80 -9.52 -2.95 8.88
N ILE A 81 -9.92 -2.20 7.84
CA ILE A 81 -11.00 -1.20 7.96
C ILE A 81 -12.34 -1.86 8.28
N LEU A 82 -12.69 -2.96 7.58
CA LEU A 82 -13.95 -3.69 7.81
C LEU A 82 -13.98 -4.38 9.18
N ALA A 83 -12.83 -4.83 9.68
CA ALA A 83 -12.67 -5.42 11.02
C ALA A 83 -12.60 -4.37 12.15
N GLY A 84 -12.69 -3.08 11.86
CA GLY A 84 -12.65 -2.01 12.86
C GLY A 84 -11.26 -1.53 13.25
N HIS A 85 -10.18 -2.02 12.61
CA HIS A 85 -8.79 -1.66 12.86
C HIS A 85 -8.33 -0.40 12.10
N ALA A 86 -9.21 0.59 11.93
CA ALA A 86 -8.91 1.82 11.19
C ALA A 86 -7.72 2.61 11.74
N ILE A 87 -7.54 2.61 13.07
CA ILE A 87 -6.41 3.30 13.71
C ILE A 87 -5.09 2.60 13.36
N ASP A 88 -5.09 1.26 13.31
CA ASP A 88 -3.91 0.48 12.96
C ASP A 88 -3.49 0.69 11.50
N THR A 89 -4.46 0.88 10.60
CA THR A 89 -4.16 1.23 9.20
C THR A 89 -3.52 2.61 9.10
N SER A 90 -4.02 3.59 9.84
CA SER A 90 -3.42 4.94 9.89
C SER A 90 -1.99 4.90 10.40
N LEU A 91 -1.72 4.13 11.45
CA LEU A 91 -0.38 3.93 11.98
C LEU A 91 0.55 3.27 10.95
N GLY A 92 0.04 2.30 10.16
CA GLY A 92 0.80 1.67 9.08
C GLY A 92 1.31 2.69 8.06
N TYR A 93 0.50 3.65 7.68
CA TYR A 93 0.92 4.72 6.76
C TYR A 93 1.94 5.70 7.39
N PHE A 94 1.94 5.85 8.71
CA PHE A 94 2.98 6.60 9.41
C PHE A 94 4.31 5.84 9.45
N ILE A 95 4.26 4.53 9.57
CA ILE A 95 5.47 3.67 9.58
C ILE A 95 6.04 3.51 8.16
N ASN A 96 5.21 3.63 7.13
CA ASN A 96 5.57 3.37 5.75
C ASN A 96 6.81 4.15 5.25
N PRO A 97 6.93 5.48 5.43
CA PRO A 97 8.14 6.22 5.06
C PRO A 97 9.39 5.69 5.76
N LEU A 98 9.26 5.24 7.02
CA LEU A 98 10.36 4.67 7.79
C LEU A 98 10.85 3.36 7.16
N VAL A 99 9.93 2.47 6.83
CA VAL A 99 10.24 1.19 6.18
C VAL A 99 10.85 1.42 4.79
N SER A 100 10.32 2.35 4.00
CA SER A 100 10.86 2.69 2.68
C SER A 100 12.29 3.22 2.77
N VAL A 101 12.58 4.08 3.73
CA VAL A 101 13.93 4.59 3.99
C VAL A 101 14.87 3.45 4.43
N LEU A 102 14.42 2.56 5.32
CA LEU A 102 15.23 1.42 5.74
C LEU A 102 15.54 0.47 4.58
N PHE A 103 14.58 0.24 3.68
CA PHE A 103 14.81 -0.56 2.47
C PHE A 103 15.76 0.15 1.49
N GLY A 104 15.63 1.47 1.31
CA GLY A 104 16.59 2.27 0.52
C GLY A 104 18.03 2.11 1.01
N VAL A 105 18.23 2.17 2.32
CA VAL A 105 19.54 1.94 2.94
C VAL A 105 20.00 0.50 2.79
N ALA A 106 19.16 -0.48 3.10
CA ALA A 106 19.53 -1.89 3.18
C ALA A 106 19.72 -2.53 1.80
N LEU A 107 18.86 -2.19 0.82
CA LEU A 107 18.85 -2.83 -0.50
C LEU A 107 19.57 -2.01 -1.56
N LEU A 108 19.45 -0.68 -1.51
CA LEU A 108 20.05 0.22 -2.51
C LEU A 108 21.37 0.83 -2.04
N GLY A 109 21.76 0.62 -0.78
CA GLY A 109 23.00 1.16 -0.21
C GLY A 109 22.97 2.69 -0.07
N GLU A 110 21.80 3.29 0.04
CA GLU A 110 21.64 4.74 0.21
C GLU A 110 22.28 5.19 1.52
N ARG A 111 22.96 6.33 1.47
CA ARG A 111 23.57 6.93 2.66
C ARG A 111 22.67 8.00 3.22
N LEU A 112 22.14 7.77 4.40
CA LEU A 112 21.31 8.74 5.10
C LEU A 112 22.16 9.85 5.72
N GLY A 113 21.70 11.08 5.57
CA GLY A 113 22.22 12.21 6.33
C GLY A 113 21.84 12.15 7.80
N ARG A 114 22.57 12.91 8.66
CA ARG A 114 22.32 12.92 10.11
C ARG A 114 20.88 13.29 10.49
N LEU A 115 20.27 14.25 9.80
CA LEU A 115 18.89 14.66 10.02
C LEU A 115 17.90 13.54 9.67
N GLN A 116 18.16 12.77 8.63
CA GLN A 116 17.33 11.63 8.23
C GLN A 116 17.39 10.52 9.28
N TRP A 117 18.57 10.23 9.85
CA TRP A 117 18.69 9.30 10.97
C TRP A 117 17.95 9.75 12.22
N VAL A 118 17.95 11.05 12.53
CA VAL A 118 17.14 11.60 13.61
C VAL A 118 15.65 11.40 13.35
N ALA A 119 15.17 11.66 12.12
CA ALA A 119 13.77 11.44 11.75
C ALA A 119 13.37 9.96 11.86
N VAL A 120 14.24 9.05 11.40
CA VAL A 120 14.05 7.58 11.55
C VAL A 120 13.96 7.20 13.03
N GLY A 121 14.85 7.74 13.87
CA GLY A 121 14.86 7.49 15.32
C GLY A 121 13.59 7.99 16.01
N LEU A 122 13.13 9.19 15.67
CA LEU A 122 11.88 9.76 16.21
C LEU A 122 10.65 8.94 15.81
N ALA A 123 10.60 8.50 14.55
CA ALA A 123 9.50 7.66 14.06
C ALA A 123 9.51 6.28 14.74
N ALA A 124 10.68 5.66 14.90
CA ALA A 124 10.83 4.39 15.63
C ALA A 124 10.42 4.53 17.10
N LEU A 125 10.77 5.63 17.75
CA LEU A 125 10.35 5.94 19.12
C LEU A 125 8.83 6.07 19.21
N GLY A 126 8.19 6.78 18.28
CA GLY A 126 6.73 6.89 18.23
C GLY A 126 6.02 5.55 18.11
N VAL A 127 6.52 4.67 17.25
CA VAL A 127 6.01 3.29 17.11
C VAL A 127 6.21 2.49 18.39
N ALA A 128 7.36 2.61 19.05
CA ALA A 128 7.66 1.91 20.30
C ALA A 128 6.71 2.36 21.42
N VAL A 129 6.51 3.67 21.58
CA VAL A 129 5.56 4.22 22.58
C VAL A 129 4.16 3.68 22.36
N LEU A 130 3.65 3.75 21.12
CA LEU A 130 2.32 3.23 20.81
C LEU A 130 2.19 1.72 21.03
N THR A 131 3.25 0.96 20.77
CA THR A 131 3.28 -0.48 21.01
C THR A 131 3.21 -0.79 22.50
N ILE A 132 3.94 -0.04 23.34
CA ILE A 132 3.95 -0.19 24.81
C ILE A 132 2.58 0.20 25.38
N GLU A 133 2.02 1.33 24.98
CA GLU A 133 0.70 1.78 25.45
C GLU A 133 -0.43 0.80 25.12
N ARG A 134 -0.37 0.16 23.96
CA ARG A 134 -1.38 -0.81 23.53
C ARG A 134 -1.16 -2.22 24.11
N GLY A 135 0.01 -2.51 24.63
CA GLY A 135 0.38 -3.84 25.12
C GLY A 135 0.43 -4.93 24.06
N SER A 136 0.40 -4.56 22.77
CA SER A 136 0.44 -5.50 21.64
C SER A 136 1.17 -4.90 20.43
N LEU A 137 1.89 -5.77 19.69
CA LEU A 137 2.53 -5.36 18.45
C LEU A 137 1.49 -4.95 17.40
N PRO A 138 1.67 -3.82 16.73
CA PRO A 138 0.76 -3.34 15.69
C PRO A 138 0.96 -4.13 14.37
N LEU A 139 0.60 -5.42 14.37
CA LEU A 139 0.86 -6.35 13.25
C LEU A 139 0.24 -5.87 11.95
N VAL A 140 -0.97 -5.32 12.00
CA VAL A 140 -1.64 -4.75 10.81
C VAL A 140 -0.84 -3.59 10.24
N SER A 141 -0.39 -2.67 11.11
CA SER A 141 0.42 -1.52 10.70
C SER A 141 1.75 -1.95 10.07
N LEU A 142 2.41 -2.94 10.67
CA LEU A 142 3.67 -3.49 10.16
C LEU A 142 3.46 -4.20 8.82
N ALA A 143 2.40 -5.01 8.69
CA ALA A 143 2.09 -5.69 7.43
C ALA A 143 1.83 -4.70 6.29
N LEU A 144 1.10 -3.60 6.56
CA LEU A 144 0.86 -2.54 5.61
C LEU A 144 2.15 -1.81 5.22
N ALA A 145 2.96 -1.44 6.21
CA ALA A 145 4.20 -0.71 5.97
C ALA A 145 5.22 -1.56 5.18
N LEU A 146 5.37 -2.84 5.53
CA LEU A 146 6.29 -3.75 4.85
C LEU A 146 5.84 -4.05 3.42
N SER A 147 4.56 -4.40 3.22
CA SER A 147 4.05 -4.71 1.87
C SER A 147 4.10 -3.51 0.93
N PHE A 148 3.88 -2.31 1.44
CA PHE A 148 4.01 -1.09 0.65
C PHE A 148 5.48 -0.71 0.42
N GLY A 149 6.35 -0.87 1.43
CA GLY A 149 7.78 -0.60 1.29
C GLY A 149 8.48 -1.52 0.28
N VAL A 150 8.04 -2.78 0.16
CA VAL A 150 8.52 -3.71 -0.88
C VAL A 150 7.97 -3.35 -2.26
N TYR A 151 6.76 -2.77 -2.33
CA TYR A 151 6.13 -2.33 -3.58
C TYR A 151 6.84 -1.09 -4.18
N GLY A 152 7.25 -0.11 -3.37
CA GLY A 152 7.87 1.17 -3.77
C GLY A 152 9.35 1.08 -4.02
#